data_80e91fafae22ba4d0263c68474174a91
#
_entry.id   80e91fafae22ba4d0263c68474174a91
#
_cell.length_a   1.000
_cell.length_b   1.000
_cell.length_c   1.000
_cell.angle_alpha   90.00
_cell.angle_beta   90.00
_cell.angle_gamma   90.00
#
_symmetry.space_group_name_H-M   'P 1'
#
loop_
_entity.id
_entity.type
_entity.pdbx_description
1 polymer ?
#
loop_
_entity_poly.entity_id
_entity_poly.type
_entity_poly.pdbx_seq_one_letter_code
_entity_poly.pdbx_strand_id
1 'polypeptide(L)'
;MTGETEMHVKITENKDRAGYYTIAPFGTIDSDTYLDFNEQIAPILAPTTKGIILDLENVDYISSAGLGVLFTMKKFLKEKGSQLLFCNLKPQIKRLFEIVNALPKETLFKDAEEADAYLYKMMNQEIEKQGEGPKSPQ
;
A
#
# COMPACT_ATOMS: atom_id res chain seq x y z
N MET A 1 -3.06 -29.62 -2.16
CA MET A 1 -3.48 -29.17 -2.09
C MET A 1 -3.82 -28.65 -1.65
N THR A 2 -3.74 -28.53 -1.89
CA THR A 2 -4.08 -27.95 -1.53
C THR A 2 -5.13 -27.39 -1.19
N GLY A 3 -5.84 -27.46 -1.05
CA GLY A 3 -6.96 -26.79 -0.75
C GLY A 3 -6.82 -25.40 -0.41
N GLU A 4 -5.67 -25.02 -0.27
CA GLU A 4 -5.49 -23.67 0.08
C GLU A 4 -5.83 -22.78 -1.07
N THR A 5 -6.28 -21.58 -0.78
CA THR A 5 -6.68 -20.64 -1.77
C THR A 5 -5.51 -19.72 -2.09
N GLU A 6 -5.07 -19.76 -3.31
CA GLU A 6 -4.01 -18.87 -3.75
C GLU A 6 -4.61 -17.60 -4.28
N MET A 7 -3.98 -16.48 -3.96
CA MET A 7 -4.40 -15.22 -4.51
C MET A 7 -3.53 -14.87 -5.71
N HIS A 8 -4.15 -14.26 -6.69
CA HIS A 8 -3.39 -13.66 -7.76
C HIS A 8 -3.05 -12.24 -7.33
N VAL A 9 -1.77 -11.92 -7.29
CA VAL A 9 -1.32 -10.60 -6.86
C VAL A 9 -0.29 -10.12 -7.87
N LYS A 10 -0.54 -8.98 -8.49
CA LYS A 10 0.40 -8.41 -9.42
C LYS A 10 1.26 -7.40 -8.68
N ILE A 11 2.57 -7.56 -8.72
CA ILE A 11 3.50 -6.67 -8.04
C ILE A 11 4.42 -6.07 -9.08
N THR A 12 4.51 -4.74 -9.10
CA THR A 12 5.30 -4.03 -10.08
C THR A 12 6.18 -3.01 -9.35
N GLU A 13 7.48 -3.03 -9.63
CA GLU A 13 8.35 -1.99 -9.09
C GLU A 13 8.34 -0.80 -10.04
N ASN A 14 8.35 0.40 -9.49
CA ASN A 14 8.37 1.61 -10.30
C ASN A 14 9.71 1.69 -11.03
N LYS A 15 9.67 1.87 -12.33
CA LYS A 15 10.89 1.87 -13.14
C LYS A 15 11.76 3.08 -12.86
N ASP A 16 11.14 4.19 -12.49
CA ASP A 16 11.88 5.43 -12.31
C ASP A 16 12.26 5.69 -10.86
N ARG A 17 11.69 4.93 -9.92
CA ARG A 17 11.96 5.16 -8.51
C ARG A 17 12.12 3.83 -7.81
N ALA A 18 13.37 3.44 -7.58
CA ALA A 18 13.65 2.19 -6.88
C ALA A 18 13.07 2.23 -5.48
N GLY A 19 12.53 1.12 -5.04
CA GLY A 19 11.96 1.04 -3.70
C GLY A 19 10.49 1.38 -3.65
N TYR A 20 9.88 1.76 -4.77
CA TYR A 20 8.46 2.07 -4.83
C TYR A 20 7.74 1.01 -5.66
N TYR A 21 6.69 0.44 -5.10
CA TYR A 21 5.99 -0.70 -5.69
C TYR A 21 4.51 -0.45 -5.77
N THR A 22 3.87 -1.08 -6.76
CA THR A 22 2.41 -1.15 -6.83
C THR A 22 2.04 -2.61 -6.64
N ILE A 23 1.13 -2.87 -5.70
CA ILE A 23 0.64 -4.21 -5.42
C ILE A 23 -0.85 -4.23 -5.76
N ALA A 24 -1.24 -5.11 -6.65
CA ALA A 24 -2.62 -5.20 -7.12
C ALA A 24 -3.15 -6.62 -6.90
N PRO A 25 -3.84 -6.87 -5.80
CA PRO A 25 -4.43 -8.18 -5.56
C PRO A 25 -5.77 -8.32 -6.27
N PHE A 26 -6.15 -9.54 -6.60
CA PHE A 26 -7.39 -9.85 -7.29
C PHE A 26 -8.23 -10.76 -6.41
N GLY A 27 -9.51 -10.44 -6.25
CA GLY A 27 -10.45 -11.31 -5.56
C GLY A 27 -10.74 -10.84 -4.16
N THR A 28 -10.77 -11.78 -3.23
CA THR A 28 -11.16 -11.50 -1.85
C THR A 28 -9.95 -11.70 -0.94
N ILE A 29 -9.74 -10.78 -0.01
CA ILE A 29 -8.71 -10.96 1.01
C ILE A 29 -9.44 -11.30 2.30
N ASP A 30 -9.45 -12.57 2.67
CA ASP A 30 -10.23 -13.05 3.80
C ASP A 30 -9.45 -14.12 4.56
N SER A 31 -10.13 -14.86 5.43
CA SER A 31 -9.46 -15.85 6.26
C SER A 31 -8.89 -17.01 5.46
N ASP A 32 -9.34 -17.18 4.21
CA ASP A 32 -8.82 -18.27 3.38
C ASP A 32 -7.62 -17.81 2.53
N THR A 33 -7.53 -16.53 2.24
CA THR A 33 -6.51 -16.03 1.31
C THR A 33 -5.45 -15.16 1.97
N TYR A 34 -5.67 -14.69 3.19
CA TYR A 34 -4.78 -13.69 3.76
C TYR A 34 -3.36 -14.20 3.98
N LEU A 35 -3.20 -15.47 4.27
CA LEU A 35 -1.86 -16.01 4.48
C LEU A 35 -1.06 -16.01 3.19
N ASP A 36 -1.71 -16.43 2.09
CA ASP A 36 -1.04 -16.42 0.80
C ASP A 36 -0.72 -15.00 0.36
N PHE A 37 -1.65 -14.08 0.58
CA PHE A 37 -1.40 -12.68 0.26
C PHE A 37 -0.20 -12.18 1.05
N ASN A 38 -0.18 -12.46 2.34
CA ASN A 38 0.91 -12.02 3.20
C ASN A 38 2.25 -12.59 2.74
N GLU A 39 2.26 -13.87 2.34
CA GLU A 39 3.49 -14.47 1.84
C GLU A 39 3.99 -13.82 0.56
N GLN A 40 3.07 -13.47 -0.32
CA GLN A 40 3.47 -12.86 -1.58
C GLN A 40 4.02 -11.45 -1.41
N ILE A 41 3.51 -10.70 -0.45
CA ILE A 41 3.99 -9.35 -0.25
C ILE A 41 5.19 -9.26 0.69
N ALA A 42 5.48 -10.32 1.43
CA ALA A 42 6.56 -10.30 2.41
C ALA A 42 7.90 -9.85 1.83
N PRO A 43 8.32 -10.32 0.65
CA PRO A 43 9.59 -9.85 0.11
C PRO A 43 9.62 -8.35 -0.20
N ILE A 44 8.43 -7.75 -0.40
CA ILE A 44 8.37 -6.33 -0.70
C ILE A 44 8.45 -5.51 0.58
N LEU A 45 8.11 -6.09 1.72
CA LEU A 45 8.19 -5.39 3.00
C LEU A 45 9.62 -5.48 3.52
N ALA A 46 10.52 -4.82 2.82
CA ALA A 46 11.95 -4.88 3.12
C ALA A 46 12.44 -3.51 3.56
N PRO A 47 13.60 -3.46 4.22
CA PRO A 47 14.15 -2.17 4.65
C PRO A 47 14.35 -1.18 3.51
N THR A 48 14.53 -1.68 2.29
CA THR A 48 14.77 -0.80 1.15
C THR A 48 13.49 -0.29 0.51
N THR A 49 12.32 -0.76 0.94
CA THR A 49 11.07 -0.32 0.35
C THR A 49 10.70 1.05 0.89
N LYS A 50 10.45 1.98 -0.02
CA LYS A 50 10.18 3.36 0.35
C LYS A 50 8.71 3.72 0.22
N GLY A 51 7.96 3.00 -0.56
CA GLY A 51 6.54 3.29 -0.68
C GLY A 51 5.82 2.20 -1.44
N ILE A 52 4.54 2.01 -1.10
CA ILE A 52 3.70 1.02 -1.75
C ILE A 52 2.37 1.66 -2.09
N ILE A 53 1.91 1.46 -3.31
CA ILE A 53 0.56 1.79 -3.72
C ILE A 53 -0.19 0.48 -3.77
N LEU A 54 -1.24 0.37 -2.99
CA LEU A 54 -2.08 -0.83 -2.99
C LEU A 54 -3.30 -0.53 -3.85
N ASP A 55 -3.35 -1.18 -5.02
CA ASP A 55 -4.40 -0.97 -6.00
C ASP A 55 -5.47 -2.01 -5.77
N LEU A 56 -6.63 -1.59 -5.27
CA LEU A 56 -7.70 -2.50 -4.90
C LEU A 56 -8.80 -2.58 -5.93
N GLU A 57 -8.51 -2.18 -7.16
CA GLU A 57 -9.51 -2.18 -8.22
C GLU A 57 -10.19 -3.54 -8.40
N ASN A 58 -9.44 -4.61 -8.22
CA ASN A 58 -9.95 -5.95 -8.45
C ASN A 58 -10.22 -6.72 -7.18
N VAL A 59 -10.35 -6.02 -6.05
CA VAL A 59 -10.68 -6.64 -4.78
C VAL A 59 -12.13 -6.40 -4.47
N ASP A 60 -12.88 -7.49 -4.26
CA ASP A 60 -14.32 -7.41 -4.03
C ASP A 60 -14.67 -7.32 -2.56
N TYR A 61 -13.86 -7.87 -1.68
CA TYR A 61 -14.18 -7.93 -0.27
C TYR A 61 -12.90 -8.11 0.54
N ILE A 62 -12.87 -7.51 1.73
CA ILE A 62 -11.76 -7.67 2.66
C ILE A 62 -12.37 -8.00 4.02
N SER A 63 -11.99 -9.14 4.58
CA SER A 63 -12.46 -9.53 5.89
C SER A 63 -11.60 -8.91 6.98
N SER A 64 -11.96 -9.15 8.23
CA SER A 64 -11.14 -8.64 9.33
C SER A 64 -9.73 -9.23 9.29
N ALA A 65 -9.60 -10.49 8.86
CA ALA A 65 -8.26 -11.07 8.71
C ALA A 65 -7.48 -10.34 7.62
N GLY A 66 -8.14 -10.01 6.51
CA GLY A 66 -7.51 -9.25 5.46
C GLY A 66 -7.12 -7.85 5.90
N LEU A 67 -8.00 -7.19 6.65
CA LEU A 67 -7.68 -5.88 7.20
C LEU A 67 -6.45 -5.95 8.09
N GLY A 68 -6.33 -7.04 8.85
CA GLY A 68 -5.16 -7.22 9.70
C GLY A 68 -3.86 -7.19 8.93
N VAL A 69 -3.84 -7.82 7.74
CA VAL A 69 -2.66 -7.79 6.90
C VAL A 69 -2.36 -6.35 6.46
N LEU A 70 -3.39 -5.62 6.03
CA LEU A 70 -3.18 -4.25 5.58
C LEU A 70 -2.69 -3.35 6.71
N PHE A 71 -3.21 -3.54 7.92
CA PHE A 71 -2.76 -2.76 9.06
C PHE A 71 -1.32 -3.07 9.41
N THR A 72 -0.93 -4.33 9.30
CA THR A 72 0.45 -4.74 9.55
C THR A 72 1.38 -4.11 8.54
N MET A 73 0.98 -4.09 7.26
CA MET A 73 1.76 -3.41 6.24
C MET A 73 1.93 -1.94 6.56
N LYS A 74 0.84 -1.29 6.94
CA LYS A 74 0.86 0.14 7.24
C LYS A 74 1.80 0.41 8.40
N LYS A 75 1.69 -0.38 9.46
CA LYS A 75 2.54 -0.19 10.63
C LYS A 75 4.01 -0.37 10.28
N PHE A 76 4.32 -1.43 9.52
CA PHE A 76 5.69 -1.71 9.15
C PHE A 76 6.28 -0.55 8.36
N LEU A 77 5.55 -0.07 7.36
CA LEU A 77 6.06 1.02 6.52
C LEU A 77 6.16 2.32 7.29
N LYS A 78 5.18 2.60 8.14
CA LYS A 78 5.21 3.83 8.91
C LYS A 78 6.42 3.87 9.85
N GLU A 79 6.75 2.76 10.46
CA GLU A 79 7.88 2.71 11.39
C GLU A 79 9.19 2.99 10.67
N LYS A 80 9.22 2.78 9.37
CA LYS A 80 10.41 3.03 8.59
C LYS A 80 10.35 4.36 7.86
N GLY A 81 9.33 5.15 8.11
CA GLY A 81 9.17 6.41 7.40
C GLY A 81 8.71 6.25 5.96
N SER A 82 8.19 5.07 5.62
CA SER A 82 7.74 4.81 4.26
C SER A 82 6.24 5.01 4.16
N GLN A 83 5.73 5.02 2.93
CA GLN A 83 4.34 5.36 2.65
C GLN A 83 3.56 4.13 2.19
N LEU A 84 2.32 4.01 2.64
CA LEU A 84 1.37 3.05 2.09
C LEU A 84 0.15 3.83 1.64
N LEU A 85 -0.13 3.78 0.34
CA LEU A 85 -1.25 4.49 -0.23
C LEU A 85 -2.22 3.50 -0.86
N PHE A 86 -3.49 3.86 -0.90
CA PHE A 86 -4.54 3.00 -1.45
C PHE A 86 -5.22 3.70 -2.60
N CYS A 87 -5.57 2.96 -3.65
CA CYS A 87 -6.29 3.55 -4.77
C CYS A 87 -7.28 2.56 -5.35
N ASN A 88 -8.20 3.07 -6.15
CA ASN A 88 -9.21 2.29 -6.86
C ASN A 88 -10.05 1.45 -5.92
N LEU A 89 -10.47 2.02 -4.79
CA LEU A 89 -11.30 1.29 -3.86
C LEU A 89 -12.72 1.22 -4.39
N LYS A 90 -13.26 0.00 -4.46
CA LYS A 90 -14.66 -0.15 -4.77
C LYS A 90 -15.50 0.45 -3.65
N PRO A 91 -16.72 0.89 -3.94
CA PRO A 91 -17.52 1.57 -2.92
C PRO A 91 -17.67 0.78 -1.62
N GLN A 92 -17.85 -0.54 -1.70
CA GLN A 92 -18.00 -1.34 -0.50
C GLN A 92 -16.71 -1.41 0.30
N ILE A 93 -15.55 -1.37 -0.39
CA ILE A 93 -14.27 -1.39 0.31
C ILE A 93 -14.02 -0.02 0.95
N LYS A 94 -14.34 1.05 0.24
CA LYS A 94 -14.18 2.37 0.79
C LYS A 94 -15.03 2.56 2.04
N ARG A 95 -16.28 2.07 1.98
CA ARG A 95 -17.15 2.14 3.14
C ARG A 95 -16.60 1.36 4.33
N LEU A 96 -16.01 0.20 4.04
CA LEU A 96 -15.41 -0.60 5.10
C LEU A 96 -14.29 0.17 5.79
N PHE A 97 -13.43 0.82 5.02
CA PHE A 97 -12.35 1.61 5.59
C PHE A 97 -12.90 2.77 6.43
N GLU A 98 -13.97 3.39 5.98
CA GLU A 98 -14.59 4.49 6.72
C GLU A 98 -15.18 4.01 8.03
N ILE A 99 -15.82 2.83 8.02
CA ILE A 99 -16.43 2.30 9.22
C ILE A 99 -15.39 1.98 10.28
N VAL A 100 -14.29 1.35 9.89
CA VAL A 100 -13.28 1.01 10.87
C VAL A 100 -12.38 2.18 11.20
N ASN A 101 -12.51 3.29 10.47
CA ASN A 101 -11.75 4.50 10.74
C ASN A 101 -10.26 4.21 10.89
N ALA A 102 -9.76 3.31 10.07
CA ALA A 102 -8.43 2.78 10.27
C ALA A 102 -7.35 3.50 9.47
N LEU A 103 -7.71 4.24 8.45
CA LEU A 103 -6.74 4.86 7.56
C LEU A 103 -7.07 6.33 7.36
N PRO A 104 -6.04 7.19 7.37
CA PRO A 104 -6.27 8.60 7.08
C PRO A 104 -6.75 8.77 5.66
N LYS A 105 -7.65 9.71 5.45
CA LYS A 105 -8.20 9.95 4.12
C LYS A 105 -7.12 10.36 3.13
N GLU A 106 -6.08 11.02 3.61
CA GLU A 106 -5.04 11.47 2.70
C GLU A 106 -4.21 10.32 2.12
N THR A 107 -4.44 9.10 2.56
CA THR A 107 -3.78 7.96 1.94
C THR A 107 -4.68 7.22 0.96
N LEU A 108 -5.89 7.73 0.71
CA LEU A 108 -6.84 7.10 -0.21
C LEU A 108 -6.88 7.90 -1.50
N PHE A 109 -6.57 7.28 -2.60
CA PHE A 109 -6.48 7.95 -3.89
C PHE A 109 -7.43 7.32 -4.90
N LYS A 110 -7.81 8.12 -5.90
CA LYS A 110 -8.76 7.68 -6.89
C LYS A 110 -8.20 6.54 -7.72
N ASP A 111 -6.96 6.66 -8.17
CA ASP A 111 -6.35 5.64 -9.00
C ASP A 111 -4.84 5.64 -8.76
N ALA A 112 -4.16 4.72 -9.41
CA ALA A 112 -2.73 4.56 -9.20
C ALA A 112 -1.95 5.77 -9.69
N GLU A 113 -2.45 6.43 -10.74
CA GLU A 113 -1.78 7.61 -11.27
C GLU A 113 -1.77 8.75 -10.25
N GLU A 114 -2.90 8.96 -9.58
CA GLU A 114 -2.99 9.99 -8.57
C GLU A 114 -2.08 9.67 -7.38
N ALA A 115 -2.06 8.41 -6.96
CA ALA A 115 -1.20 7.99 -5.86
C ALA A 115 0.26 8.15 -6.22
N ASP A 116 0.63 7.81 -7.46
CA ASP A 116 2.01 7.93 -7.91
C ASP A 116 2.44 9.40 -7.95
N ALA A 117 1.54 10.28 -8.39
CA ALA A 117 1.85 11.71 -8.40
C ALA A 117 2.11 12.23 -6.99
N TYR A 118 1.34 11.76 -6.02
CA TYR A 118 1.54 12.15 -4.64
C TYR A 118 2.91 11.68 -4.13
N LEU A 119 3.27 10.45 -4.42
CA LEU A 119 4.57 9.94 -4.00
C LEU A 119 5.71 10.73 -4.63
N TYR A 120 5.55 11.07 -5.91
CA TYR A 120 6.57 11.85 -6.60
C TYR A 120 6.75 13.21 -5.92
N LYS A 121 5.64 13.85 -5.57
CA LYS A 121 5.69 15.15 -4.90
C LYS A 121 6.36 15.03 -3.55
N MET A 122 6.01 14.02 -2.77
CA MET A 122 6.60 13.83 -1.46
C MET A 122 8.09 13.54 -1.55
N MET A 123 8.50 12.74 -2.53
CA MET A 123 9.89 12.43 -2.72
C MET A 123 10.69 13.69 -3.05
N ASN A 124 10.14 14.55 -3.90
CA ASN A 124 10.82 15.79 -4.25
C ASN A 124 10.96 16.72 -3.05
N GLN A 125 9.96 16.77 -2.19
CA GLN A 125 10.05 17.58 -0.99
C GLN A 125 11.14 17.07 -0.07
N GLU A 126 11.26 15.76 0.05
CA GLU A 126 12.31 15.16 0.86
C GLU A 126 13.69 15.54 0.32
N ILE A 127 13.85 15.45 -0.99
CA ILE A 127 15.13 15.78 -1.60
C ILE A 127 15.46 17.24 -1.39
N GLU A 128 14.49 18.12 -1.53
CA GLU A 128 14.72 19.55 -1.32
C GLU A 128 15.13 19.84 0.11
N LYS A 129 14.48 19.18 1.07
CA LYS A 129 14.85 19.39 2.46
C LYS A 129 16.27 18.92 2.72
N GLN A 130 16.64 17.78 2.17
CA GLN A 130 17.99 17.29 2.36
C GLN A 130 19.01 18.17 1.66
N GLY A 131 18.66 18.67 0.48
CA GLY A 131 19.56 19.53 -0.25
C GLY A 131 19.80 20.84 0.44
N GLU A 132 18.79 21.36 1.12
CA GLU A 132 18.96 22.60 1.86
C GLU A 132 19.66 22.38 3.18
N GLY A 133 19.58 21.17 3.69
CA GLY A 133 20.28 20.84 4.90
C GLY A 133 19.80 21.63 6.07
N PRO A 134 20.65 21.87 7.01
CA PRO A 134 20.25 22.51 8.23
C PRO A 134 19.80 23.93 8.05
N LYS A 135 20.02 24.53 6.94
CA LYS A 135 19.57 25.89 6.84
C LYS A 135 18.08 25.97 6.64
N SER A 136 17.49 24.87 6.38
CA SER A 136 16.17 24.92 6.09
C SER A 136 15.27 25.25 7.18
N PRO A 137 15.52 25.25 8.30
CA PRO A 137 14.56 25.34 9.22
C PRO A 137 13.89 26.54 9.13
N GLN A 138 13.92 27.29 8.80
CA GLN A 138 13.15 28.40 8.94
C GLN A 138 11.83 28.23 8.85
#